data_67f3bbfa395527d44475787af14cc676
#
_entry.id   67f3bbfa395527d44475787af14cc676
#
_cell.length_a   1.000
_cell.length_b   1.000
_cell.length_c   1.000
_cell.angle_alpha   90.00
_cell.angle_beta   90.00
_cell.angle_gamma   90.00
#
_symmetry.space_group_name_H-M   'P 1'
#
loop_
_entity.id
_entity.type
_entity.pdbx_description
1 polymer ?
#
loop_
_entity_poly.entity_id
_entity_poly.type
_entity_poly.pdbx_seq_one_letter_code
_entity_poly.pdbx_strand_id
1 'polypeptide(L)'
;HDCPDELYEWQQSLSSNLRVQFSTVHQAKGLEADYVFILNLHLGSSGFPAQKSEDTLISLVMPEPDPYPHAEERRLFYVALTRAKRRVVLFAEEERVSTFLTELEQYGLPPLVTSDGSRLERCSKCKEGLLVRRKGRQGEFLGCSRYPACRHTKSASTHPSARF
;
A
#
# COMPACT_ATOMS: atom_id res chain seq x y z
N HIS A 1 16.82 -11.74 -7.70
CA HIS A 1 16.03 -10.68 -8.36
C HIS A 1 16.91 -9.46 -8.37
N ASP A 2 17.37 -9.14 -9.56
CA ASP A 2 18.31 -8.06 -9.77
C ASP A 2 17.59 -6.72 -9.51
N CYS A 3 18.28 -5.87 -8.77
CA CYS A 3 17.87 -4.48 -8.61
C CYS A 3 17.81 -3.88 -10.03
N PRO A 4 16.74 -3.17 -10.42
CA PRO A 4 16.73 -2.49 -11.70
C PRO A 4 17.96 -1.62 -11.87
N ASP A 5 18.58 -1.64 -13.05
CA ASP A 5 19.85 -0.93 -13.33
C ASP A 5 19.79 0.56 -12.92
N GLU A 6 18.65 1.21 -13.14
CA GLU A 6 18.41 2.60 -12.74
C GLU A 6 18.56 2.83 -11.22
N LEU A 7 18.14 1.86 -10.40
CA LEU A 7 18.27 1.95 -8.95
C LEU A 7 19.71 1.72 -8.47
N TYR A 8 20.47 0.94 -9.22
CA TYR A 8 21.86 0.72 -8.95
C TYR A 8 22.70 1.98 -9.26
N GLU A 9 22.45 2.63 -10.40
CA GLU A 9 23.06 3.91 -10.75
C GLU A 9 22.70 5.00 -9.74
N TRP A 10 21.43 5.06 -9.33
CA TRP A 10 20.97 5.99 -8.31
C TRP A 10 21.67 5.74 -6.96
N GLN A 11 21.85 4.49 -6.55
CA GLN A 11 22.57 4.15 -5.32
C GLN A 11 24.01 4.64 -5.35
N GLN A 12 24.70 4.58 -6.50
CA GLN A 12 26.05 5.08 -6.64
C GLN A 12 26.13 6.62 -6.53
N SER A 13 25.07 7.32 -6.87
CA SER A 13 25.00 8.78 -6.75
C SER A 13 24.74 9.26 -5.32
N LEU A 14 24.31 8.38 -4.42
CA LEU A 14 24.08 8.71 -3.02
C LEU A 14 25.41 8.87 -2.26
N SER A 15 25.35 9.61 -1.15
CA SER A 15 26.51 9.79 -0.29
C SER A 15 27.05 8.42 0.18
N SER A 16 28.36 8.27 0.29
CA SER A 16 29.05 7.04 0.68
C SER A 16 28.59 6.41 2.02
N ASN A 17 27.86 7.19 2.82
CA ASN A 17 27.34 6.76 4.13
C ASN A 17 25.91 6.19 4.07
N LEU A 18 25.24 6.23 2.91
CA LEU A 18 23.90 5.70 2.74
C LEU A 18 23.94 4.34 2.02
N ARG A 19 23.50 3.31 2.72
CA ARG A 19 23.37 1.97 2.17
C ARG A 19 21.91 1.66 1.91
N VAL A 20 21.55 1.44 0.65
CA VAL A 20 20.21 1.04 0.22
C VAL A 20 20.25 -0.42 -0.24
N GLN A 21 19.29 -1.20 0.21
CA GLN A 21 19.13 -2.60 -0.18
C GLN A 21 17.68 -2.85 -0.62
N PHE A 22 17.50 -3.44 -1.79
CA PHE A 22 16.23 -3.93 -2.28
C PHE A 22 16.07 -5.41 -1.95
N SER A 23 14.89 -5.79 -1.48
CA SER A 23 14.62 -7.15 -1.06
C SER A 23 13.11 -7.42 -1.15
N THR A 24 12.75 -8.67 -1.41
CA THR A 24 11.36 -9.10 -1.19
C THR A 24 11.11 -9.24 0.31
N VAL A 25 9.84 -9.17 0.73
CA VAL A 25 9.49 -9.35 2.16
C VAL A 25 9.98 -10.70 2.70
N HIS A 26 9.94 -11.75 1.88
CA HIS A 26 10.43 -13.07 2.26
C HIS A 26 11.94 -13.07 2.53
N GLN A 27 12.71 -12.42 1.67
CA GLN A 27 14.17 -12.32 1.81
C GLN A 27 14.59 -11.38 2.94
N ALA A 28 13.73 -10.42 3.31
CA ALA A 28 13.99 -9.50 4.41
C ALA A 28 13.84 -10.13 5.80
N LYS A 29 13.39 -11.39 5.88
CA LYS A 29 13.27 -12.10 7.15
C LYS A 29 14.65 -12.24 7.81
N GLY A 30 14.79 -11.75 9.04
CA GLY A 30 16.05 -11.75 9.79
C GLY A 30 16.97 -10.56 9.51
N LEU A 31 16.67 -9.73 8.49
CA LEU A 31 17.39 -8.48 8.25
C LEU A 31 16.77 -7.34 9.04
N GLU A 32 17.54 -6.30 9.26
CA GLU A 32 17.07 -5.06 9.92
C GLU A 32 17.74 -3.84 9.28
N ALA A 33 17.00 -2.73 9.25
CA ALA A 33 17.47 -1.44 8.76
C ALA A 33 16.99 -0.29 9.63
N ASP A 34 17.66 0.86 9.60
CA ASP A 34 17.17 2.05 10.31
C ASP A 34 15.83 2.53 9.74
N TYR A 35 15.70 2.53 8.43
CA TYR A 35 14.51 2.94 7.69
C TYR A 35 14.09 1.84 6.73
N VAL A 36 12.80 1.54 6.69
CA VAL A 36 12.21 0.56 5.77
C VAL A 36 11.13 1.23 4.95
N PHE A 37 11.21 1.06 3.64
CA PHE A 37 10.22 1.55 2.68
C PHE A 37 9.47 0.35 2.11
N ILE A 38 8.17 0.26 2.37
CA ILE A 38 7.32 -0.81 1.85
C ILE A 38 6.55 -0.27 0.66
N LEU A 39 6.77 -0.87 -0.50
CA LEU A 39 6.17 -0.49 -1.77
C LEU A 39 5.00 -1.43 -2.12
N ASN A 40 4.23 -1.07 -3.16
CA ASN A 40 3.15 -1.88 -3.74
C ASN A 40 2.00 -2.20 -2.77
N LEU A 41 1.72 -1.33 -1.80
CA LEU A 41 0.58 -1.48 -0.91
C LEU A 41 -0.72 -1.07 -1.60
N HIS A 42 -1.10 -1.83 -2.61
CA HIS A 42 -2.31 -1.62 -3.41
C HIS A 42 -3.11 -2.90 -3.61
N LEU A 43 -4.37 -2.77 -4.00
CA LEU A 43 -5.24 -3.89 -4.39
C LEU A 43 -4.88 -4.38 -5.80
N GLY A 44 -4.81 -5.69 -6.01
CA GLY A 44 -4.56 -6.30 -7.31
C GLY A 44 -3.64 -7.51 -7.24
N SER A 45 -3.40 -8.15 -8.37
CA SER A 45 -2.58 -9.38 -8.45
C SER A 45 -1.11 -9.17 -8.10
N SER A 46 -0.58 -7.98 -8.33
CA SER A 46 0.80 -7.59 -7.99
C SER A 46 0.88 -6.73 -6.72
N GLY A 47 -0.25 -6.53 -6.05
CA GLY A 47 -0.33 -5.73 -4.84
C GLY A 47 0.05 -6.49 -3.57
N PHE A 48 -0.06 -5.80 -2.45
CA PHE A 48 0.12 -6.38 -1.13
C PHE A 48 -1.02 -5.94 -0.19
N PRO A 49 -1.99 -6.83 0.15
CA PRO A 49 -2.04 -8.27 -0.17
C PRO A 49 -2.29 -8.55 -1.66
N ALA A 50 -1.63 -9.60 -2.19
CA ALA A 50 -1.85 -10.05 -3.53
C ALA A 50 -3.23 -10.73 -3.65
N GLN A 51 -4.03 -10.28 -4.60
CA GLN A 51 -5.28 -10.96 -4.96
C GLN A 51 -4.97 -12.08 -5.95
N LYS A 52 -4.48 -13.21 -5.42
CA LYS A 52 -4.32 -14.42 -6.24
C LYS A 52 -5.65 -15.14 -6.32
N SER A 53 -6.04 -15.56 -7.52
CA SER A 53 -7.07 -16.58 -7.68
C SER A 53 -6.51 -17.89 -7.13
N GLU A 54 -7.15 -18.46 -6.13
CA GLU A 54 -6.77 -19.79 -5.63
C GLU A 54 -6.94 -20.81 -6.73
N ASP A 55 -5.86 -21.51 -7.06
CA ASP A 55 -5.93 -22.64 -7.98
C ASP A 55 -6.68 -23.77 -7.27
N THR A 56 -7.84 -24.14 -7.82
CA THR A 56 -8.75 -25.14 -7.22
C THR A 56 -8.06 -26.48 -6.98
N LEU A 57 -7.03 -26.83 -7.75
CA LEU A 57 -6.28 -28.08 -7.57
C LEU A 57 -5.34 -28.02 -6.37
N ILE A 58 -4.77 -26.85 -6.10
CA ILE A 58 -3.85 -26.65 -4.96
C ILE A 58 -4.66 -26.66 -3.65
N SER A 59 -5.87 -26.08 -3.64
CA SER A 59 -6.73 -26.03 -2.45
C SER A 59 -7.15 -27.41 -1.94
N LEU A 60 -7.13 -28.46 -2.78
CA LEU A 60 -7.47 -29.82 -2.38
C LEU A 60 -6.38 -30.52 -1.53
N VAL A 61 -5.14 -30.08 -1.59
CA VAL A 61 -3.99 -30.68 -0.90
C VAL A 61 -3.39 -29.77 0.18
N MET A 62 -3.87 -28.53 0.29
CA MET A 62 -3.44 -27.61 1.33
C MET A 62 -4.19 -27.87 2.64
N PRO A 63 -3.54 -27.62 3.81
CA PRO A 63 -4.24 -27.58 5.09
C PRO A 63 -5.40 -26.59 5.04
N GLU A 64 -6.39 -26.76 5.94
CA GLU A 64 -7.52 -25.81 6.02
C GLU A 64 -7.02 -24.37 6.04
N PRO A 65 -7.59 -23.49 5.20
CA PRO A 65 -7.17 -22.11 5.13
C PRO A 65 -7.40 -21.42 6.48
N ASP A 66 -6.49 -20.55 6.86
CA ASP A 66 -6.64 -19.72 8.04
C ASP A 66 -7.99 -18.98 8.03
N PRO A 67 -8.68 -18.86 9.18
CA PRO A 67 -10.00 -18.21 9.25
C PRO A 67 -9.98 -16.73 8.92
N TYR A 68 -8.79 -16.12 8.81
CA TYR A 68 -8.63 -14.70 8.51
C TYR A 68 -8.27 -14.46 7.05
N PRO A 69 -8.93 -13.52 6.36
CA PRO A 69 -8.57 -13.13 5.01
C PRO A 69 -7.10 -12.70 4.93
N HIS A 70 -6.38 -13.21 3.92
CA HIS A 70 -4.97 -12.89 3.70
C HIS A 70 -4.04 -13.14 4.91
N ALA A 71 -4.30 -14.21 5.69
CA ALA A 71 -3.58 -14.47 6.94
C ALA A 71 -2.06 -14.55 6.77
N GLU A 72 -1.58 -15.28 5.74
CA GLU A 72 -0.15 -15.39 5.46
C GLU A 72 0.46 -14.05 5.06
N GLU A 73 -0.22 -13.28 4.22
CA GLU A 73 0.23 -11.96 3.80
C GLU A 73 0.22 -10.95 4.96
N ARG A 74 -0.69 -11.09 5.91
CA ARG A 74 -0.66 -10.31 7.16
C ARG A 74 0.58 -10.61 7.98
N ARG A 75 0.97 -11.89 8.08
CA ARG A 75 2.22 -12.29 8.76
C ARG A 75 3.43 -11.69 8.07
N LEU A 76 3.47 -11.72 6.74
CA LEU A 76 4.52 -11.09 5.96
C LEU A 76 4.54 -9.57 6.14
N PHE A 77 3.39 -8.93 6.16
CA PHE A 77 3.29 -7.49 6.41
C PHE A 77 3.81 -7.12 7.80
N TYR A 78 3.44 -7.88 8.81
CA TYR A 78 4.00 -7.72 10.15
C TYR A 78 5.53 -7.86 10.17
N VAL A 79 6.05 -8.89 9.48
CA VAL A 79 7.50 -9.05 9.35
C VAL A 79 8.13 -7.82 8.70
N ALA A 80 7.57 -7.30 7.61
CA ALA A 80 8.09 -6.11 6.94
C ALA A 80 8.09 -4.87 7.86
N LEU A 81 7.00 -4.64 8.58
CA LEU A 81 6.88 -3.53 9.53
C LEU A 81 7.92 -3.59 10.65
N THR A 82 8.21 -4.79 11.13
CA THR A 82 9.16 -5.02 12.24
C THR A 82 10.63 -5.02 11.83
N ARG A 83 10.94 -4.82 10.55
CA ARG A 83 12.35 -4.74 10.08
C ARG A 83 13.00 -3.39 10.36
N ALA A 84 12.22 -2.37 10.63
CA ALA A 84 12.73 -1.02 10.87
C ALA A 84 13.11 -0.81 12.33
N LYS A 85 14.31 -0.27 12.54
CA LYS A 85 14.77 0.17 13.88
C LYS A 85 14.23 1.53 14.26
N ARG A 86 14.00 2.42 13.27
CA ARG A 86 13.60 3.81 13.50
C ARG A 86 12.27 4.16 12.87
N ARG A 87 12.09 3.88 11.57
CA ARG A 87 10.88 4.30 10.85
C ARG A 87 10.53 3.38 9.69
N VAL A 88 9.25 3.14 9.54
CA VAL A 88 8.67 2.53 8.33
C VAL A 88 7.96 3.62 7.55
N VAL A 89 8.12 3.61 6.23
CA VAL A 89 7.38 4.45 5.29
C VAL A 89 6.61 3.52 4.35
N LEU A 90 5.32 3.74 4.24
CA LEU A 90 4.40 2.89 3.49
C LEU A 90 3.95 3.63 2.24
N PHE A 91 4.16 3.03 1.05
CA PHE A 91 3.77 3.60 -0.23
C PHE A 91 2.62 2.81 -0.84
N ALA A 92 1.59 3.53 -1.26
CA ALA A 92 0.42 2.97 -1.91
C ALA A 92 0.04 3.77 -3.16
N GLU A 93 -0.65 3.11 -4.07
CA GLU A 93 -1.33 3.79 -5.16
C GLU A 93 -2.65 4.39 -4.65
N GLU A 94 -2.85 5.69 -4.89
CA GLU A 94 -4.04 6.41 -4.41
C GLU A 94 -5.34 5.75 -4.90
N GLU A 95 -5.38 5.27 -6.14
CA GLU A 95 -6.58 4.69 -6.73
C GLU A 95 -6.94 3.30 -6.20
N ARG A 96 -5.97 2.56 -5.66
CA ARG A 96 -6.11 1.15 -5.26
C ARG A 96 -5.48 0.85 -3.91
N VAL A 97 -5.70 1.68 -2.93
CA VAL A 97 -5.09 1.55 -1.58
C VAL A 97 -5.33 0.18 -0.98
N SER A 98 -4.28 -0.43 -0.44
CA SER A 98 -4.32 -1.71 0.26
C SER A 98 -5.29 -1.73 1.44
N THR A 99 -6.00 -2.84 1.65
CA THR A 99 -6.84 -3.04 2.83
C THR A 99 -6.02 -2.99 4.13
N PHE A 100 -4.78 -3.43 4.11
CA PHE A 100 -3.89 -3.37 5.27
C PHE A 100 -3.66 -1.93 5.74
N LEU A 101 -3.52 -0.98 4.82
CA LEU A 101 -3.36 0.43 5.19
C LEU A 101 -4.63 1.02 5.79
N THR A 102 -5.80 0.69 5.22
CA THR A 102 -7.07 1.17 5.74
C THR A 102 -7.37 0.61 7.13
N GLU A 103 -6.96 -0.62 7.41
CA GLU A 103 -7.03 -1.24 8.72
C GLU A 103 -6.09 -0.57 9.72
N LEU A 104 -4.82 -0.35 9.35
CA LEU A 104 -3.85 0.33 10.22
C LEU A 104 -4.35 1.72 10.67
N GLU A 105 -4.97 2.47 9.77
CA GLU A 105 -5.57 3.76 10.11
C GLU A 105 -6.71 3.62 11.13
N GLN A 106 -7.48 2.52 11.10
CA GLN A 106 -8.53 2.25 12.10
C GLN A 106 -7.95 1.99 13.49
N TYR A 107 -6.75 1.47 13.57
CA TYR A 107 -6.03 1.23 14.83
C TYR A 107 -5.25 2.46 15.35
N GLY A 108 -5.51 3.64 14.80
CA GLY A 108 -4.96 4.90 15.31
C GLY A 108 -3.57 5.27 14.78
N LEU A 109 -3.12 4.64 13.71
CA LEU A 109 -1.91 5.07 13.01
C LEU A 109 -2.15 6.38 12.25
N PRO A 110 -1.07 7.10 11.86
CA PRO A 110 -1.19 8.36 11.13
C PRO A 110 -2.09 8.23 9.91
N PRO A 111 -2.87 9.26 9.58
CA PRO A 111 -3.74 9.23 8.41
C PRO A 111 -2.94 9.09 7.13
N LEU A 112 -3.54 8.43 6.14
CA LEU A 112 -2.98 8.35 4.80
C LEU A 112 -3.00 9.73 4.15
N VAL A 113 -1.87 10.10 3.57
CA VAL A 113 -1.70 11.37 2.85
C VAL A 113 -1.26 11.11 1.42
N THR A 114 -1.70 11.96 0.51
CA THR A 114 -1.25 11.99 -0.88
C THR A 114 0.15 12.58 -0.99
N SER A 115 0.77 12.50 -2.15
CA SER A 115 2.10 13.07 -2.41
C SER A 115 2.19 14.59 -2.20
N ASP A 116 1.05 15.30 -2.32
CA ASP A 116 0.93 16.74 -2.04
C ASP A 116 0.66 17.06 -0.56
N GLY A 117 0.64 16.04 0.31
CA GLY A 117 0.37 16.18 1.74
C GLY A 117 -1.12 16.28 2.11
N SER A 118 -2.03 16.19 1.16
CA SER A 118 -3.47 16.21 1.42
C SER A 118 -3.91 14.93 2.12
N ARG A 119 -4.78 15.05 3.12
CA ARG A 119 -5.33 13.88 3.82
C ARG A 119 -6.39 13.19 2.98
N LEU A 120 -6.31 11.86 2.85
CA LEU A 120 -7.35 11.06 2.23
C LEU A 120 -8.57 10.94 3.15
N GLU A 121 -9.75 11.24 2.60
CA GLU A 121 -11.02 11.13 3.32
C GLU A 121 -11.56 9.70 3.23
N ARG A 122 -12.13 9.19 4.33
CA ARG A 122 -12.88 7.92 4.31
C ARG A 122 -14.20 8.08 3.55
N CYS A 123 -14.57 7.04 2.83
CA CYS A 123 -15.86 6.98 2.16
C CYS A 123 -17.00 6.97 3.19
N SER A 124 -17.85 7.99 3.14
CA SER A 124 -18.99 8.12 4.06
C SER A 124 -20.04 7.01 3.88
N LYS A 125 -20.10 6.38 2.68
CA LYS A 125 -21.09 5.36 2.36
C LYS A 125 -20.70 3.97 2.87
N CYS A 126 -19.50 3.46 2.53
CA CYS A 126 -19.08 2.13 2.96
C CYS A 126 -18.20 2.14 4.22
N LYS A 127 -17.66 3.29 4.60
CA LYS A 127 -16.77 3.49 5.76
C LYS A 127 -15.44 2.69 5.74
N GLU A 128 -15.24 1.87 4.72
CA GLU A 128 -14.07 1.00 4.57
C GLU A 128 -13.10 1.50 3.49
N GLY A 129 -13.63 2.11 2.41
CA GLY A 129 -12.81 2.68 1.34
C GLY A 129 -12.41 4.11 1.62
N LEU A 130 -11.48 4.61 0.81
CA LEU A 130 -11.04 6.01 0.80
C LEU A 130 -11.63 6.74 -0.42
N LEU A 131 -11.79 8.04 -0.33
CA LEU A 131 -12.16 8.87 -1.46
C LEU A 131 -10.88 9.27 -2.20
N VAL A 132 -10.74 8.78 -3.42
CA VAL A 132 -9.57 8.97 -4.27
C VAL A 132 -9.93 9.77 -5.52
N ARG A 133 -9.00 10.55 -6.04
CA ARG A 133 -9.21 11.34 -7.26
C ARG A 133 -9.33 10.42 -8.47
N ARG A 134 -10.35 10.67 -9.29
CA ARG A 134 -10.59 9.96 -10.55
C ARG A 134 -10.95 10.94 -11.65
N LYS A 135 -10.57 10.63 -12.88
CA LYS A 135 -10.94 11.38 -14.07
C LYS A 135 -12.22 10.81 -14.67
N GLY A 136 -13.23 11.60 -14.83
CA GLY A 136 -14.48 11.27 -15.52
C GLY A 136 -14.70 12.13 -16.76
N ARG A 137 -15.79 11.87 -17.50
CA ARG A 137 -16.13 12.64 -18.71
C ARG A 137 -16.36 14.13 -18.46
N GLN A 138 -16.78 14.49 -17.26
CA GLN A 138 -17.13 15.88 -16.86
C GLN A 138 -16.03 16.52 -15.99
N GLY A 139 -14.86 15.93 -15.89
CA GLY A 139 -13.76 16.43 -15.08
C GLY A 139 -13.35 15.49 -13.94
N GLU A 140 -12.59 16.00 -12.99
CA GLU A 140 -12.14 15.24 -11.83
C GLU A 140 -13.24 15.15 -10.76
N PHE A 141 -13.31 14.00 -10.12
CA PHE A 141 -14.19 13.74 -9.00
C PHE A 141 -13.50 12.82 -7.97
N LEU A 142 -14.02 12.80 -6.76
CA LEU A 142 -13.61 11.84 -5.75
C LEU A 142 -14.50 10.61 -5.81
N GLY A 143 -13.91 9.43 -6.02
CA GLY A 143 -14.63 8.17 -6.06
C GLY A 143 -14.12 7.22 -4.98
N CYS A 144 -14.98 6.31 -4.50
CA CYS A 144 -14.57 5.32 -3.53
C CYS A 144 -13.53 4.36 -4.12
N SER A 145 -12.45 4.08 -3.38
CA SER A 145 -11.40 3.12 -3.77
C SER A 145 -11.91 1.69 -3.92
N ARG A 146 -13.04 1.35 -3.28
CA ARG A 146 -13.70 0.04 -3.38
C ARG A 146 -14.65 -0.12 -4.58
N TYR A 147 -14.55 0.75 -5.57
CA TYR A 147 -15.30 0.52 -6.81
C TYR A 147 -14.87 -0.81 -7.46
N PRO A 148 -15.77 -1.66 -7.96
CA PRO A 148 -17.22 -1.43 -8.16
C PRO A 148 -18.12 -1.77 -6.96
N ALA A 149 -17.59 -2.34 -5.87
CA ALA A 149 -18.37 -2.74 -4.70
C ALA A 149 -19.05 -1.53 -4.00
N CYS A 150 -18.38 -0.38 -3.99
CA CYS A 150 -18.94 0.87 -3.54
C CYS A 150 -18.86 1.93 -4.65
N ARG A 151 -20.03 2.46 -5.06
CA ARG A 151 -20.13 3.46 -6.15
C ARG A 151 -20.30 4.89 -5.62
N HIS A 152 -19.84 5.16 -4.39
CA HIS A 152 -19.95 6.50 -3.84
C HIS A 152 -18.99 7.46 -4.54
N THR A 153 -19.50 8.64 -4.90
CA THR A 153 -18.74 9.73 -5.51
C THR A 153 -19.04 11.05 -4.80
N LYS A 154 -18.07 11.96 -4.80
CA LYS A 154 -18.16 13.32 -4.27
C LYS A 154 -17.50 14.26 -5.28
N SER A 155 -18.01 15.46 -5.47
CA SER A 155 -17.36 16.47 -6.29
C SER A 155 -15.98 16.78 -5.73
N ALA A 156 -14.95 16.83 -6.60
CA ALA A 156 -13.65 17.32 -6.20
C ALA A 156 -13.79 18.84 -5.97
N SER A 157 -13.89 19.27 -4.72
CA SER A 157 -13.72 20.68 -4.39
C SER A 157 -12.26 21.03 -4.65
N THR A 158 -12.01 22.06 -5.44
CA THR A 158 -10.69 22.65 -5.60
C THR A 158 -10.23 23.19 -4.25
N HIS A 159 -9.45 22.41 -3.51
CA HIS A 159 -8.71 22.95 -2.39
C HIS A 159 -7.64 23.89 -2.96
N PRO A 160 -7.55 25.13 -2.49
CA PRO A 160 -6.43 25.98 -2.85
C PRO A 160 -5.16 25.31 -2.37
N SER A 161 -4.25 25.05 -3.31
CA SER A 161 -2.90 24.56 -3.03
C SER A 161 -2.26 25.46 -1.98
N ALA A 162 -1.95 24.88 -0.82
CA ALA A 162 -1.09 25.52 0.14
C ALA A 162 0.29 25.70 -0.53
N ARG A 163 0.63 26.93 -0.86
CA ARG A 163 1.99 27.29 -1.25
C ARG A 163 2.84 27.27 0.01
N PHE A 164 3.84 26.43 0.01
CA PHE A 164 5.01 26.56 0.89
C PHE A 164 6.08 27.41 0.22
#